data_71189bbe6e74068461d1bb7038292203
#
_entry.id   71189bbe6e74068461d1bb7038292203
#
_cell.length_a   1.000
_cell.length_b   1.000
_cell.length_c   1.000
_cell.angle_alpha   90.00
_cell.angle_beta   90.00
_cell.angle_gamma   90.00
#
_symmetry.space_group_name_H-M   'P 1'
#
loop_
_entity.id
_entity.type
_entity.pdbx_description
1 polymer ?
#
loop_
_entity_poly.entity_id
_entity_poly.type
_entity_poly.pdbx_seq_one_letter_code
_entity_poly.pdbx_strand_id
1 'polypeptide(L)'
;MFAVFYELFSTELWLDTRKEVYSTTGPRMTVRFFGGWDFTQEDADRHNLAAIGYSKGVPMGGDLTSVPGDKAPTFMVATLKDPDGANLDRIQIVKGWLSGDGELHEKVYDVVWAGDREPGSDGKLPAVGNTVDLDTATYSNSIGTTQLATMWQDPDFNPTEKAFYYVRVLEIPTPRWTAFDEVRFGIKMDDEVTRILQERAYSSPIWYTP
;
A
#
# COMPACT_ATOMS: atom_id res chain seq x y z
N MET A 1 -6.29 -7.78 -14.26
CA MET A 1 -5.93 -7.45 -12.86
C MET A 1 -7.14 -7.04 -12.02
N PHE A 2 -8.21 -6.51 -12.61
CA PHE A 2 -9.51 -6.27 -11.95
C PHE A 2 -10.20 -7.55 -11.42
N ALA A 3 -9.93 -8.73 -11.99
CA ALA A 3 -10.54 -9.99 -11.56
C ALA A 3 -10.07 -10.47 -10.16
N VAL A 4 -8.87 -10.11 -9.73
CA VAL A 4 -8.36 -10.49 -8.39
C VAL A 4 -9.04 -9.70 -7.28
N PHE A 5 -9.53 -8.48 -7.58
CA PHE A 5 -10.35 -7.70 -6.64
C PHE A 5 -11.74 -8.30 -6.45
N TYR A 6 -12.31 -8.96 -7.48
CA TYR A 6 -13.66 -9.53 -7.41
C TYR A 6 -13.72 -10.82 -6.58
N GLU A 7 -12.66 -11.62 -6.53
CA GLU A 7 -12.66 -12.89 -5.79
C GLU A 7 -12.27 -12.76 -4.31
N LEU A 8 -11.55 -11.69 -3.93
CA LEU A 8 -11.19 -11.43 -2.53
C LEU A 8 -12.27 -10.63 -1.76
N PHE A 9 -13.25 -10.08 -2.46
CA PHE A 9 -14.28 -9.23 -1.88
C PHE A 9 -15.65 -9.88 -2.04
N SER A 10 -16.03 -10.73 -1.07
CA SER A 10 -17.43 -11.10 -0.88
C SER A 10 -18.28 -9.82 -0.68
N THR A 11 -19.59 -9.92 -0.93
CA THR A 11 -20.56 -8.81 -0.79
C THR A 11 -20.49 -8.08 0.55
N GLU A 12 -19.99 -8.72 1.61
CA GLU A 12 -19.79 -8.13 2.94
C GLU A 12 -18.61 -7.15 2.97
N LEU A 13 -17.54 -7.40 2.23
CA LEU A 13 -16.38 -6.51 2.17
C LEU A 13 -16.67 -5.20 1.40
N TRP A 14 -17.64 -5.21 0.49
CA TRP A 14 -18.12 -3.98 -0.17
C TRP A 14 -18.73 -2.98 0.81
N LEU A 15 -19.38 -3.45 1.86
CA LEU A 15 -19.88 -2.63 2.94
C LEU A 15 -18.75 -2.04 3.81
N ASP A 16 -17.61 -2.73 3.88
CA ASP A 16 -16.45 -2.31 4.68
C ASP A 16 -15.51 -1.33 3.93
N THR A 17 -15.60 -1.23 2.60
CA THR A 17 -14.77 -0.29 1.81
C THR A 17 -15.05 1.18 2.13
N ARG A 18 -16.19 1.49 2.74
CA ARG A 18 -16.57 2.81 3.25
C ARG A 18 -16.33 2.97 4.76
N LYS A 19 -15.54 2.11 5.35
CA LYS A 19 -15.13 2.18 6.76
C LYS A 19 -13.63 2.38 6.86
N GLU A 20 -13.19 2.91 8.00
CA GLU A 20 -11.78 3.05 8.33
C GLU A 20 -11.19 1.68 8.72
N VAL A 21 -10.89 0.86 7.71
CA VAL A 21 -10.32 -0.48 7.90
C VAL A 21 -9.17 -0.73 6.93
N TYR A 22 -8.28 -1.61 7.32
CA TYR A 22 -7.27 -2.19 6.45
C TYR A 22 -7.12 -3.69 6.76
N SER A 23 -6.59 -4.43 5.82
CA SER A 23 -6.30 -5.85 5.97
C SER A 23 -4.86 -6.16 5.60
N THR A 24 -4.33 -7.24 6.14
CA THR A 24 -3.00 -7.74 5.82
C THR A 24 -3.08 -9.19 5.36
N THR A 25 -2.07 -9.66 4.66
CA THR A 25 -1.96 -11.06 4.21
C THR A 25 -1.40 -12.00 5.29
N GLY A 26 -1.16 -11.47 6.50
CA GLY A 26 -0.67 -12.25 7.66
C GLY A 26 -0.04 -11.38 8.73
N PRO A 27 1.00 -10.55 8.41
CA PRO A 27 1.69 -9.73 9.39
C PRO A 27 0.79 -8.68 10.05
N ARG A 28 1.08 -8.34 11.29
CA ARG A 28 0.36 -7.31 12.08
C ARG A 28 0.91 -5.92 11.78
N MET A 29 1.03 -5.56 10.51
CA MET A 29 1.41 -4.21 10.10
C MET A 29 0.36 -3.20 10.56
N THR A 30 0.80 -1.99 10.97
CA THR A 30 -0.10 -0.87 11.24
C THR A 30 -0.11 0.06 10.04
N VAL A 31 -1.29 0.43 9.56
CA VAL A 31 -1.46 1.36 8.43
C VAL A 31 -2.35 2.53 8.86
N ARG A 32 -1.90 3.75 8.55
CA ARG A 32 -2.68 4.98 8.66
C ARG A 32 -2.70 5.65 7.30
N PHE A 33 -3.89 6.01 6.83
CA PHE A 33 -4.07 6.64 5.53
C PHE A 33 -5.16 7.69 5.60
N PHE A 34 -4.79 8.92 5.23
CA PHE A 34 -5.69 10.09 5.23
C PHE A 34 -5.59 10.83 3.90
N GLY A 35 -6.71 11.33 3.42
CA GLY A 35 -6.80 12.20 2.25
C GLY A 35 -7.30 13.58 2.62
N GLY A 36 -6.81 14.60 1.96
CA GLY A 36 -7.19 15.99 2.20
C GLY A 36 -6.68 16.90 1.09
N TRP A 37 -6.66 18.21 1.34
CA TRP A 37 -6.24 19.20 0.35
C TRP A 37 -4.95 19.95 0.75
N ASP A 38 -4.56 19.86 2.02
CA ASP A 38 -3.52 20.71 2.61
C ASP A 38 -2.54 19.92 3.51
N PHE A 39 -2.38 18.61 3.30
CA PHE A 39 -1.33 17.87 3.99
C PHE A 39 0.04 18.27 3.45
N THR A 40 1.01 18.34 4.36
CA THR A 40 2.41 18.65 4.05
C THR A 40 3.33 17.53 4.52
N GLN A 41 4.57 17.51 4.05
CA GLN A 41 5.56 16.54 4.54
C GLN A 41 5.79 16.69 6.06
N GLU A 42 5.77 17.93 6.58
CA GLU A 42 5.89 18.18 8.02
C GLU A 42 4.77 17.48 8.82
N ASP A 43 3.56 17.39 8.27
CA ASP A 43 2.44 16.67 8.91
C ASP A 43 2.73 15.17 9.02
N ALA A 44 3.33 14.57 7.99
CA ALA A 44 3.71 13.16 7.95
C ALA A 44 4.89 12.83 8.90
N ASP A 45 5.73 13.80 9.20
CA ASP A 45 6.90 13.62 10.06
C ASP A 45 6.56 13.75 11.56
N ARG A 46 5.33 14.14 11.91
CA ARG A 46 4.90 14.33 13.30
C ARG A 46 4.45 13.04 13.96
N HIS A 47 4.73 12.92 15.27
CA HIS A 47 4.34 11.75 16.08
C HIS A 47 2.81 11.61 16.26
N ASN A 48 2.04 12.70 16.17
CA ASN A 48 0.58 12.70 16.34
C ASN A 48 -0.19 12.66 15.01
N LEU A 49 0.34 11.93 14.03
CA LEU A 49 -0.17 11.83 12.66
C LEU A 49 -1.68 11.57 12.58
N ALA A 50 -2.22 10.70 13.44
CA ALA A 50 -3.67 10.42 13.44
C ALA A 50 -4.50 11.67 13.80
N ALA A 51 -4.11 12.44 14.83
CA ALA A 51 -4.82 13.66 15.21
C ALA A 51 -4.77 14.71 14.08
N ILE A 52 -3.63 14.83 13.40
CA ILE A 52 -3.46 15.70 12.24
C ILE A 52 -4.37 15.23 11.10
N GLY A 53 -4.35 13.92 10.80
CA GLY A 53 -5.16 13.32 9.76
C GLY A 53 -6.64 13.63 9.89
N TYR A 54 -7.21 13.39 11.07
CA TYR A 54 -8.63 13.69 11.35
C TYR A 54 -8.94 15.19 11.39
N SER A 55 -7.99 16.05 11.71
CA SER A 55 -8.22 17.51 11.76
C SER A 55 -8.16 18.18 10.38
N LYS A 56 -7.42 17.63 9.43
CA LYS A 56 -7.14 18.22 8.12
C LYS A 56 -7.80 17.49 6.94
N GLY A 57 -8.33 16.28 7.17
CA GLY A 57 -8.84 15.45 6.09
C GLY A 57 -9.76 14.34 6.55
N VAL A 58 -9.90 13.34 5.70
CA VAL A 58 -10.73 12.15 5.92
C VAL A 58 -9.86 10.91 6.02
N PRO A 59 -10.19 9.94 6.87
CA PRO A 59 -9.48 8.66 6.93
C PRO A 59 -9.81 7.77 5.73
N MET A 60 -9.07 6.66 5.58
CA MET A 60 -9.44 5.58 4.67
C MET A 60 -10.92 5.19 4.85
N GLY A 61 -11.63 4.92 3.76
CA GLY A 61 -13.08 4.70 3.73
C GLY A 61 -13.91 5.98 3.62
N GLY A 62 -13.31 7.16 3.75
CA GLY A 62 -13.97 8.45 3.66
C GLY A 62 -14.11 9.01 2.24
N ASP A 63 -14.83 10.11 2.13
CA ASP A 63 -15.08 10.82 0.86
C ASP A 63 -14.38 12.17 0.88
N LEU A 64 -13.57 12.43 -0.13
CA LEU A 64 -13.06 13.77 -0.46
C LEU A 64 -14.14 14.53 -1.22
N THR A 65 -14.59 15.64 -0.66
CA THR A 65 -15.57 16.52 -1.27
C THR A 65 -15.02 17.93 -1.39
N SER A 66 -15.63 18.74 -2.27
CA SER A 66 -15.40 20.19 -2.31
C SER A 66 -13.94 20.56 -2.58
N VAL A 67 -13.50 20.39 -3.83
CA VAL A 67 -12.16 20.84 -4.26
C VAL A 67 -11.97 22.33 -3.94
N PRO A 68 -11.00 22.73 -3.11
CA PRO A 68 -10.71 24.14 -2.85
C PRO A 68 -9.93 24.74 -4.03
N GLY A 69 -10.64 25.40 -4.97
CA GLY A 69 -10.00 25.99 -6.15
C GLY A 69 -9.40 24.93 -7.08
N ASP A 70 -8.17 25.14 -7.55
CA ASP A 70 -7.48 24.24 -8.48
C ASP A 70 -6.52 23.26 -7.78
N LYS A 71 -6.74 22.94 -6.49
CA LYS A 71 -5.85 22.06 -5.72
C LYS A 71 -6.04 20.60 -6.11
N ALA A 72 -4.95 19.87 -6.25
CA ALA A 72 -4.96 18.43 -6.28
C ALA A 72 -4.98 17.85 -4.84
N PRO A 73 -5.61 16.68 -4.62
CA PRO A 73 -5.67 16.06 -3.31
C PRO A 73 -4.27 15.65 -2.83
N THR A 74 -4.09 15.79 -1.54
CA THR A 74 -2.89 15.35 -0.82
C THR A 74 -3.23 14.17 0.08
N PHE A 75 -2.34 13.21 0.15
CA PHE A 75 -2.53 12.00 0.95
C PHE A 75 -1.37 11.84 1.92
N MET A 76 -1.71 11.59 3.17
CA MET A 76 -0.75 11.32 4.22
C MET A 76 -0.84 9.85 4.60
N VAL A 77 0.27 9.13 4.55
CA VAL A 77 0.34 7.71 4.87
C VAL A 77 1.49 7.43 5.83
N ALA A 78 1.24 6.54 6.80
CA ALA A 78 2.28 6.00 7.66
C ALA A 78 2.01 4.53 7.96
N THR A 79 3.09 3.77 8.07
CA THR A 79 3.04 2.35 8.40
C THR A 79 4.20 1.95 9.30
N LEU A 80 3.91 0.97 10.18
CA LEU A 80 4.89 0.27 10.99
C LEU A 80 4.84 -1.21 10.62
N LYS A 81 6.02 -1.84 10.56
CA LYS A 81 6.10 -3.28 10.38
C LYS A 81 5.49 -4.05 11.56
N ASP A 82 5.18 -5.31 11.36
CA ASP A 82 4.93 -6.25 12.46
C ASP A 82 6.20 -6.32 13.34
N PRO A 83 6.13 -6.14 14.67
CA PRO A 83 7.29 -6.27 15.55
C PRO A 83 8.08 -7.57 15.36
N ASP A 84 7.38 -8.67 15.10
CA ASP A 84 7.95 -10.01 14.92
C ASP A 84 8.15 -10.37 13.43
N GLY A 85 7.74 -9.50 12.51
CA GLY A 85 7.72 -9.73 11.06
C GLY A 85 8.90 -9.13 10.31
N ALA A 86 8.73 -9.11 8.99
CA ALA A 86 9.71 -8.58 8.06
C ALA A 86 9.72 -7.05 8.03
N ASN A 87 10.83 -6.49 7.58
CA ASN A 87 10.93 -5.06 7.30
C ASN A 87 10.06 -4.68 6.09
N LEU A 88 9.71 -3.41 6.02
CA LEU A 88 8.94 -2.83 4.93
C LEU A 88 9.82 -2.54 3.72
N ASP A 89 9.32 -2.85 2.53
CA ASP A 89 9.93 -2.49 1.25
C ASP A 89 9.50 -1.08 0.82
N ARG A 90 8.18 -0.88 0.66
CA ARG A 90 7.61 0.36 0.11
C ARG A 90 6.14 0.54 0.44
N ILE A 91 5.67 1.78 0.28
CA ILE A 91 4.24 2.12 0.21
C ILE A 91 3.91 2.54 -1.21
N GLN A 92 2.78 2.03 -1.69
CA GLN A 92 2.19 2.40 -2.96
C GLN A 92 0.82 3.02 -2.73
N ILE A 93 0.48 4.05 -3.49
CA ILE A 93 -0.89 4.52 -3.66
C ILE A 93 -1.38 4.05 -5.02
N VAL A 94 -2.52 3.38 -5.01
CA VAL A 94 -3.21 2.96 -6.23
C VAL A 94 -4.39 3.88 -6.44
N LYS A 95 -4.39 4.57 -7.59
CA LYS A 95 -5.48 5.41 -8.05
C LYS A 95 -6.28 4.65 -9.11
N GLY A 96 -7.59 4.60 -8.93
CA GLY A 96 -8.52 4.21 -9.98
C GLY A 96 -9.41 5.41 -10.32
N TRP A 97 -9.74 5.62 -11.59
CA TRP A 97 -10.61 6.71 -11.99
C TRP A 97 -11.47 6.35 -13.21
N LEU A 98 -12.59 7.07 -13.33
CA LEU A 98 -13.49 6.99 -14.45
C LEU A 98 -13.30 8.25 -15.30
N SER A 99 -12.76 8.09 -16.51
CA SER A 99 -12.58 9.18 -17.46
C SER A 99 -13.90 9.68 -18.05
N GLY A 100 -13.89 10.88 -18.64
CA GLY A 100 -15.09 11.52 -19.17
C GLY A 100 -15.78 10.73 -20.32
N ASP A 101 -15.09 9.83 -20.99
CA ASP A 101 -15.61 8.90 -22.00
C ASP A 101 -16.18 7.60 -21.40
N GLY A 102 -16.11 7.43 -20.08
CA GLY A 102 -16.65 6.27 -19.36
C GLY A 102 -15.67 5.10 -19.26
N GLU A 103 -14.40 5.27 -19.60
CA GLU A 103 -13.39 4.23 -19.44
C GLU A 103 -12.82 4.20 -18.03
N LEU A 104 -12.54 2.99 -17.53
CA LEU A 104 -11.91 2.76 -16.24
C LEU A 104 -10.39 2.68 -16.39
N HIS A 105 -9.69 3.43 -15.57
CA HIS A 105 -8.24 3.48 -15.54
C HIS A 105 -7.70 3.15 -14.16
N GLU A 106 -6.46 2.65 -14.10
CA GLU A 106 -5.72 2.41 -12.87
C GLU A 106 -4.27 2.84 -13.04
N LYS A 107 -3.69 3.45 -12.00
CA LYS A 107 -2.27 3.76 -11.92
C LYS A 107 -1.74 3.51 -10.53
N VAL A 108 -0.55 2.91 -10.46
CA VAL A 108 0.17 2.63 -9.22
C VAL A 108 1.33 3.60 -9.09
N TYR A 109 1.43 4.26 -7.94
CA TYR A 109 2.53 5.16 -7.60
C TYR A 109 3.31 4.59 -6.42
N ASP A 110 4.62 4.40 -6.59
CA ASP A 110 5.53 4.19 -5.46
C ASP A 110 5.73 5.54 -4.78
N VAL A 111 5.24 5.73 -3.55
CA VAL A 111 5.23 7.05 -2.88
C VAL A 111 6.32 7.21 -1.84
N VAL A 112 6.77 6.12 -1.24
CA VAL A 112 7.93 6.05 -0.34
C VAL A 112 8.44 4.62 -0.23
N TRP A 113 9.75 4.46 -0.06
CA TRP A 113 10.42 3.15 -0.02
C TRP A 113 11.66 3.16 0.87
N ALA A 114 12.13 1.98 1.21
CA ALA A 114 13.34 1.77 1.98
C ALA A 114 14.60 1.83 1.11
N GLY A 115 15.70 2.36 1.66
CA GLY A 115 17.00 2.44 0.99
C GLY A 115 17.09 3.54 -0.06
N ASP A 116 18.26 3.63 -0.71
CA ASP A 116 18.62 4.71 -1.63
C ASP A 116 18.27 4.38 -3.10
N ARG A 117 17.21 3.57 -3.30
CA ARG A 117 16.75 3.21 -4.66
C ARG A 117 16.07 4.39 -5.32
N GLU A 118 16.29 4.52 -6.63
CA GLU A 118 15.60 5.51 -7.45
C GLU A 118 14.83 4.83 -8.58
N PRO A 119 13.65 5.36 -8.96
CA PRO A 119 12.92 4.87 -10.12
C PRO A 119 13.78 4.93 -11.39
N GLY A 120 13.76 3.86 -12.17
CA GLY A 120 14.44 3.80 -13.45
C GLY A 120 13.79 4.70 -14.51
N SER A 121 14.36 4.70 -15.72
CA SER A 121 13.83 5.47 -16.86
C SER A 121 12.42 5.02 -17.30
N ASP A 122 12.01 3.83 -16.91
CA ASP A 122 10.65 3.29 -17.11
C ASP A 122 9.67 3.68 -15.98
N GLY A 123 10.11 4.50 -15.01
CA GLY A 123 9.35 4.95 -13.86
C GLY A 123 9.14 3.88 -12.79
N LYS A 124 9.75 2.69 -12.91
CA LYS A 124 9.61 1.61 -11.94
C LYS A 124 10.72 1.63 -10.90
N LEU A 125 10.34 1.47 -9.63
CA LEU A 125 11.29 1.32 -8.56
C LEU A 125 11.95 -0.09 -8.63
N PRO A 126 13.28 -0.19 -8.59
CA PRO A 126 13.98 -1.49 -8.52
C PRO A 126 13.53 -2.32 -7.31
N ALA A 127 13.72 -3.65 -7.37
CA ALA A 127 13.45 -4.53 -6.25
C ALA A 127 14.32 -4.18 -5.03
N VAL A 128 13.76 -4.38 -3.81
CA VAL A 128 14.48 -4.13 -2.54
C VAL A 128 15.62 -5.11 -2.29
N GLY A 129 15.67 -6.18 -3.05
CA GLY A 129 16.55 -7.32 -2.83
C GLY A 129 15.83 -8.50 -2.17
N ASN A 130 16.58 -9.55 -1.86
CA ASN A 130 16.07 -10.77 -1.26
C ASN A 130 17.07 -11.33 -0.25
N THR A 131 16.63 -11.59 0.97
CA THR A 131 17.44 -12.17 2.07
C THR A 131 16.93 -13.54 2.49
N VAL A 132 16.03 -14.14 1.70
CA VAL A 132 15.47 -15.47 2.00
C VAL A 132 16.51 -16.55 1.73
N ASP A 133 16.70 -17.41 2.72
CA ASP A 133 17.41 -18.68 2.62
C ASP A 133 16.37 -19.80 2.53
N LEU A 134 16.25 -20.42 1.38
CA LEU A 134 15.30 -21.52 1.14
C LEU A 134 15.73 -22.85 1.79
N ASP A 135 17.02 -23.06 2.04
CA ASP A 135 17.50 -24.29 2.66
C ASP A 135 17.08 -24.40 4.13
N THR A 136 16.90 -23.25 4.77
CA THR A 136 16.47 -23.15 6.17
C THR A 136 15.08 -22.54 6.34
N ALA A 137 14.45 -22.10 5.24
CA ALA A 137 13.20 -21.31 5.24
C ALA A 137 13.26 -20.11 6.20
N THR A 138 14.37 -19.37 6.18
CA THR A 138 14.59 -18.19 7.00
C THR A 138 14.82 -16.94 6.14
N TYR A 139 14.83 -15.77 6.77
CA TYR A 139 15.19 -14.49 6.14
C TYR A 139 15.85 -13.58 7.17
N SER A 140 16.48 -12.51 6.73
CA SER A 140 17.02 -11.48 7.63
C SER A 140 16.46 -10.10 7.33
N ASN A 141 16.29 -9.27 8.37
CA ASN A 141 15.89 -7.86 8.29
C ASN A 141 17.11 -6.94 8.03
N SER A 142 18.07 -7.39 7.21
CA SER A 142 19.24 -6.59 6.81
C SER A 142 18.93 -5.57 5.71
N ILE A 143 17.77 -5.69 5.07
CA ILE A 143 17.22 -4.75 4.07
C ILE A 143 15.85 -4.27 4.52
N GLY A 144 15.29 -3.28 3.81
CA GLY A 144 14.02 -2.70 4.19
C GLY A 144 14.12 -1.74 5.40
N THR A 145 13.00 -1.31 5.93
CA THR A 145 12.92 -0.39 7.08
C THR A 145 11.78 -0.78 8.03
N THR A 146 11.86 -0.35 9.28
CA THR A 146 10.83 -0.65 10.31
C THR A 146 9.58 0.21 10.18
N GLN A 147 9.71 1.38 9.55
CA GLN A 147 8.61 2.33 9.37
C GLN A 147 8.79 3.10 8.07
N LEU A 148 7.67 3.51 7.48
CA LEU A 148 7.61 4.43 6.36
C LEU A 148 6.50 5.44 6.61
N ALA A 149 6.75 6.71 6.29
CA ALA A 149 5.74 7.76 6.33
C ALA A 149 6.03 8.79 5.23
N THR A 150 4.98 9.31 4.62
CA THR A 150 5.12 10.37 3.62
C THR A 150 3.81 11.13 3.41
N MET A 151 3.92 12.31 2.83
CA MET A 151 2.86 13.01 2.13
C MET A 151 3.07 12.88 0.62
N TRP A 152 2.00 12.60 -0.11
CA TRP A 152 2.00 12.52 -1.56
C TRP A 152 0.82 13.31 -2.13
N GLN A 153 1.05 14.04 -3.21
CA GLN A 153 0.02 14.77 -3.95
C GLN A 153 -0.21 14.10 -5.31
N ASP A 154 -1.46 13.95 -5.71
CA ASP A 154 -1.78 13.37 -7.02
C ASP A 154 -1.34 14.28 -8.17
N PRO A 155 -0.32 13.89 -8.95
CA PRO A 155 0.16 14.70 -10.07
C PRO A 155 -0.75 14.68 -11.30
N ASP A 156 -1.66 13.69 -11.36
CA ASP A 156 -2.55 13.43 -12.50
C ASP A 156 -4.03 13.67 -12.10
N PHE A 157 -4.28 14.54 -11.13
CA PHE A 157 -5.63 14.81 -10.66
C PHE A 157 -6.46 15.58 -11.68
N ASN A 158 -7.66 15.08 -11.98
CA ASN A 158 -8.67 15.78 -12.76
C ASN A 158 -9.92 16.00 -11.89
N PRO A 159 -10.27 17.27 -11.57
CA PRO A 159 -11.40 17.56 -10.67
C PRO A 159 -12.78 17.22 -11.26
N THR A 160 -12.88 16.90 -12.54
CA THR A 160 -14.12 16.51 -13.20
C THR A 160 -14.37 15.02 -13.25
N GLU A 161 -13.38 14.19 -12.82
CA GLU A 161 -13.42 12.75 -12.87
C GLU A 161 -13.63 12.15 -11.48
N LYS A 162 -14.45 11.11 -11.40
CA LYS A 162 -14.58 10.31 -10.19
C LYS A 162 -13.31 9.47 -10.01
N ALA A 163 -12.78 9.44 -8.81
CA ALA A 163 -11.58 8.67 -8.50
C ALA A 163 -11.68 7.99 -7.12
N PHE A 164 -10.84 6.98 -6.91
CA PHE A 164 -10.59 6.44 -5.59
C PHE A 164 -9.09 6.17 -5.42
N TYR A 165 -8.66 6.19 -4.17
CA TYR A 165 -7.26 6.00 -3.80
C TYR A 165 -7.16 5.02 -2.65
N TYR A 166 -6.33 3.98 -2.77
CA TYR A 166 -6.03 3.11 -1.64
C TYR A 166 -4.52 2.87 -1.51
N VAL A 167 -4.12 2.51 -0.31
CA VAL A 167 -2.73 2.19 0.00
C VAL A 167 -2.49 0.69 -0.12
N ARG A 168 -1.35 0.34 -0.70
CA ARG A 168 -0.75 -0.98 -0.63
C ARG A 168 0.64 -0.87 -0.01
N VAL A 169 0.86 -1.55 1.11
CA VAL A 169 2.16 -1.67 1.76
C VAL A 169 2.76 -3.01 1.42
N LEU A 170 4.05 -3.05 1.10
CA LEU A 170 4.78 -4.28 0.85
C LEU A 170 5.90 -4.45 1.87
N GLU A 171 6.05 -5.67 2.41
CA GLU A 171 7.24 -6.10 3.14
C GLU A 171 8.35 -6.54 2.17
N ILE A 172 9.57 -6.72 2.68
CA ILE A 172 10.63 -7.39 1.95
C ILE A 172 10.25 -8.86 1.69
N PRO A 173 10.87 -9.54 0.72
CA PRO A 173 10.60 -10.96 0.47
C PRO A 173 10.81 -11.84 1.70
N THR A 174 9.87 -12.76 1.93
CA THR A 174 9.87 -13.75 3.02
C THR A 174 9.57 -15.15 2.49
N PRO A 175 9.97 -16.23 3.21
CA PRO A 175 9.58 -17.58 2.84
C PRO A 175 8.06 -17.75 2.91
N ARG A 176 7.47 -18.37 1.89
CA ARG A 176 6.08 -18.80 1.90
C ARG A 176 5.94 -20.10 2.70
N TRP A 177 4.73 -20.45 3.12
CA TRP A 177 4.44 -21.72 3.81
C TRP A 177 5.00 -22.95 3.06
N THR A 178 5.03 -22.92 1.73
CA THR A 178 5.62 -23.97 0.89
C THR A 178 7.10 -24.20 1.15
N ALA A 179 7.88 -23.14 1.40
CA ALA A 179 9.29 -23.27 1.78
C ALA A 179 9.45 -23.91 3.17
N PHE A 180 8.60 -23.52 4.13
CA PHE A 180 8.60 -24.14 5.45
C PHE A 180 8.27 -25.64 5.39
N ASP A 181 7.33 -26.04 4.54
CA ASP A 181 6.96 -27.45 4.37
C ASP A 181 8.08 -28.26 3.70
N GLU A 182 8.78 -27.70 2.69
CA GLU A 182 9.95 -28.36 2.09
C GLU A 182 11.01 -28.68 3.15
N VAL A 183 11.37 -27.70 3.98
CA VAL A 183 12.38 -27.90 5.03
C VAL A 183 11.88 -28.86 6.11
N ARG A 184 10.64 -28.70 6.58
CA ARG A 184 10.09 -29.49 7.68
C ARG A 184 9.89 -30.96 7.34
N PHE A 185 9.47 -31.25 6.13
CA PHE A 185 9.12 -32.61 5.70
C PHE A 185 10.22 -33.25 4.83
N GLY A 186 11.29 -32.51 4.49
CA GLY A 186 12.36 -33.01 3.62
C GLY A 186 11.87 -33.37 2.21
N ILE A 187 10.85 -32.65 1.73
CA ILE A 187 10.27 -32.82 0.39
C ILE A 187 10.78 -31.73 -0.56
N LYS A 188 10.70 -31.98 -1.84
CA LYS A 188 10.93 -30.98 -2.88
C LYS A 188 9.63 -30.78 -3.65
N MET A 189 9.14 -29.55 -3.68
CA MET A 189 8.00 -29.17 -4.50
C MET A 189 8.44 -28.90 -5.92
N ASP A 190 7.48 -28.91 -6.85
CA ASP A 190 7.72 -28.56 -8.25
C ASP A 190 8.24 -27.13 -8.38
N ASP A 191 9.05 -26.86 -9.40
CA ASP A 191 9.70 -25.55 -9.61
C ASP A 191 8.68 -24.41 -9.86
N GLU A 192 7.47 -24.74 -10.30
CA GLU A 192 6.37 -23.78 -10.48
C GLU A 192 5.74 -23.29 -9.16
N VAL A 193 5.97 -24.00 -8.06
CA VAL A 193 5.43 -23.64 -6.75
C VAL A 193 6.18 -22.45 -6.18
N THR A 194 5.45 -21.37 -5.90
CA THR A 194 6.03 -20.17 -5.29
C THR A 194 6.50 -20.46 -3.86
N ARG A 195 7.77 -20.20 -3.58
CA ARG A 195 8.41 -20.40 -2.26
C ARG A 195 8.71 -19.11 -1.53
N ILE A 196 8.70 -17.99 -2.24
CA ILE A 196 9.01 -16.65 -1.72
C ILE A 196 7.87 -15.73 -2.10
N LEU A 197 7.45 -14.87 -1.17
CA LEU A 197 6.45 -13.84 -1.41
C LEU A 197 6.80 -12.56 -0.67
N GLN A 198 6.14 -11.46 -1.03
CA GLN A 198 6.10 -10.24 -0.24
C GLN A 198 4.72 -10.12 0.38
N GLU A 199 4.65 -10.16 1.71
CA GLU A 199 3.42 -9.90 2.45
C GLU A 199 2.99 -8.45 2.28
N ARG A 200 1.69 -8.19 2.46
CA ARG A 200 1.09 -6.91 2.08
C ARG A 200 0.04 -6.48 3.07
N ALA A 201 -0.20 -5.16 3.09
CA ALA A 201 -1.40 -4.57 3.66
C ALA A 201 -2.12 -3.76 2.59
N TYR A 202 -3.45 -3.69 2.70
CA TYR A 202 -4.33 -2.92 1.84
C TYR A 202 -5.29 -2.11 2.70
N SER A 203 -5.41 -0.80 2.42
CA SER A 203 -6.40 0.05 3.09
C SER A 203 -7.74 0.05 2.35
N SER A 204 -8.82 0.44 3.06
CA SER A 204 -10.02 0.95 2.40
C SER A 204 -9.67 2.16 1.52
N PRO A 205 -10.37 2.34 0.39
CA PRO A 205 -10.14 3.49 -0.48
C PRO A 205 -10.70 4.78 0.12
N ILE A 206 -10.06 5.90 -0.23
CA ILE A 206 -10.63 7.24 -0.10
C ILE A 206 -11.22 7.60 -1.45
N TRP A 207 -12.47 8.04 -1.44
CA TRP A 207 -13.25 8.30 -2.64
C TRP A 207 -13.25 9.79 -2.97
N TYR A 208 -13.20 10.11 -4.24
CA TYR A 208 -13.40 11.46 -4.75
C TYR A 208 -14.57 11.47 -5.75
N THR A 209 -15.52 12.38 -5.52
CA THR A 209 -16.64 12.64 -6.44
C THR A 209 -16.70 14.15 -6.67
N PRO A 210 -16.66 14.61 -7.95
CA PRO A 210 -16.78 16.00 -8.34
C PRO A 210 -18.01 16.71 -7.79
#